data_59229b7dd61e2551992dbc3acca92ffc
#
_entry.id   59229b7dd61e2551992dbc3acca92ffc
#
_cell.length_a   1.000
_cell.length_b   1.000
_cell.length_c   1.000
_cell.angle_alpha   90.00
_cell.angle_beta   90.00
_cell.angle_gamma   90.00
#
_symmetry.space_group_name_H-M   'P 1'
#
loop_
_entity.id
_entity.type
_entity.pdbx_description
1 polymer ?
#
loop_
_entity_poly.entity_id
_entity_poly.type
_entity_poly.pdbx_seq_one_letter_code
_entity_poly.pdbx_strand_id
1 'polypeptide(L)'
;MTNHVPEATKPASGDYAWLGAEAGSVADLMYMLNTEDWYDAINSRFVSELLDDTLPESILKAYLIQDFKFYNNGMMARLIKLAPRQETKDMLAAQSQWFADNEATYFEHFLEAYHVSQEEYDATEPTPANKEYGAYLDSLSDKSWPELITAICCMEWLYLA
;
A
#
# COMPACT_ATOMS: atom_id res chain seq x y z
N MET A 1 -14.33 -21.10 17.15
CA MET A 1 -13.94 -20.00 18.06
C MET A 1 -14.22 -18.74 17.26
N THR A 2 -15.24 -18.00 17.62
CA THR A 2 -15.56 -16.71 16.97
C THR A 2 -14.49 -15.73 17.36
N ASN A 3 -13.59 -15.39 16.43
CA ASN A 3 -12.71 -14.25 16.57
C ASN A 3 -13.60 -13.00 16.62
N HIS A 4 -13.83 -12.53 17.83
CA HIS A 4 -14.48 -11.27 18.04
C HIS A 4 -13.49 -10.18 17.60
N VAL A 5 -13.71 -9.60 16.42
CA VAL A 5 -13.03 -8.35 16.05
C VAL A 5 -13.42 -7.33 17.12
N PRO A 6 -12.47 -6.76 17.86
CA PRO A 6 -12.81 -5.77 18.88
C PRO A 6 -13.60 -4.63 18.23
N GLU A 7 -14.70 -4.22 18.87
CA GLU A 7 -15.40 -3.00 18.48
C GLU A 7 -14.37 -1.86 18.35
N ALA A 8 -14.29 -1.29 17.14
CA ALA A 8 -13.24 -0.33 16.84
C ALA A 8 -13.25 0.82 17.85
N THR A 9 -12.19 0.92 18.62
CA THR A 9 -12.01 2.02 19.56
C THR A 9 -11.88 3.33 18.79
N LYS A 10 -12.43 4.41 19.37
CA LYS A 10 -12.29 5.74 18.75
C LYS A 10 -10.81 6.06 18.53
N PRO A 11 -10.41 6.51 17.31
CA PRO A 11 -9.04 6.88 17.02
C PRO A 11 -8.47 7.87 18.03
N ALA A 12 -7.26 7.60 18.52
CA ALA A 12 -6.58 8.42 19.51
C ALA A 12 -5.13 8.71 19.11
N SER A 13 -4.64 9.87 19.55
CA SER A 13 -3.24 10.25 19.36
C SER A 13 -2.30 9.22 19.98
N GLY A 14 -1.31 8.77 19.23
CA GLY A 14 -0.35 7.75 19.63
C GLY A 14 -0.75 6.31 19.37
N ASP A 15 -1.90 6.03 18.76
CA ASP A 15 -2.33 4.66 18.40
C ASP A 15 -1.28 3.90 17.59
N TYR A 16 -0.54 4.60 16.72
CA TYR A 16 0.51 4.06 15.88
C TYR A 16 1.94 4.40 16.34
N ALA A 17 2.13 4.68 17.64
CA ALA A 17 3.46 4.96 18.19
C ALA A 17 4.48 3.84 17.91
N TRP A 18 4.02 2.59 17.86
CA TRP A 18 4.84 1.42 17.53
C TRP A 18 5.37 1.41 16.08
N LEU A 19 4.76 2.19 15.16
CA LEU A 19 5.24 2.45 13.80
C LEU A 19 6.01 3.80 13.69
N GLY A 20 6.33 4.44 14.80
CA GLY A 20 7.04 5.72 14.82
C GLY A 20 6.15 6.96 14.79
N ALA A 21 4.81 6.79 14.79
CA ALA A 21 3.86 7.89 14.91
C ALA A 21 3.56 8.20 16.39
N GLU A 22 4.59 8.56 17.15
CA GLU A 22 4.44 8.96 18.55
C GLU A 22 3.49 10.13 18.69
N ALA A 23 2.76 10.18 19.80
CA ALA A 23 1.79 11.23 20.09
C ALA A 23 2.37 12.64 19.89
N GLY A 24 1.71 13.44 19.06
CA GLY A 24 2.13 14.79 18.69
C GLY A 24 3.24 14.87 17.63
N SER A 25 3.70 13.74 17.07
CA SER A 25 4.58 13.76 15.89
C SER A 25 3.83 14.20 14.62
N VAL A 26 4.55 14.51 13.55
CA VAL A 26 3.93 14.85 12.26
C VAL A 26 3.09 13.68 11.73
N ALA A 27 3.59 12.46 11.86
CA ALA A 27 2.86 11.26 11.43
C ALA A 27 1.55 11.07 12.25
N ASP A 28 1.62 11.25 13.57
CA ASP A 28 0.45 11.20 14.44
C ASP A 28 -0.58 12.29 14.08
N LEU A 29 -0.13 13.51 13.79
CA LEU A 29 -1.03 14.60 13.36
C LEU A 29 -1.68 14.28 12.01
N MET A 30 -0.96 13.69 11.07
CA MET A 30 -1.52 13.24 9.79
C MET A 30 -2.59 12.18 9.98
N TYR A 31 -2.35 11.19 10.85
CA TYR A 31 -3.34 10.20 11.24
C TYR A 31 -4.58 10.85 11.85
N MET A 32 -4.40 11.72 12.85
CA MET A 32 -5.51 12.39 13.55
C MET A 32 -6.36 13.30 12.68
N LEU A 33 -5.78 13.86 11.60
CA LEU A 33 -6.51 14.68 10.62
C LEU A 33 -7.30 13.87 9.60
N ASN A 34 -7.01 12.57 9.44
CA ASN A 34 -7.59 11.70 8.42
C ASN A 34 -8.20 10.42 9.02
N THR A 35 -8.62 10.46 10.26
CA THR A 35 -9.07 9.27 11.01
C THR A 35 -10.28 8.57 10.40
N GLU A 36 -11.22 9.30 9.78
CA GLU A 36 -12.39 8.71 9.12
C GLU A 36 -11.98 7.92 7.88
N ASP A 37 -11.22 8.54 6.99
CA ASP A 37 -10.74 7.89 5.75
C ASP A 37 -9.83 6.69 6.07
N TRP A 38 -8.99 6.85 7.09
CA TRP A 38 -8.13 5.78 7.59
C TRP A 38 -8.94 4.60 8.11
N TYR A 39 -9.91 4.88 8.98
CA TYR A 39 -10.79 3.88 9.55
C TYR A 39 -11.56 3.13 8.47
N ASP A 40 -12.12 3.82 7.49
CA ASP A 40 -12.86 3.23 6.40
C ASP A 40 -11.97 2.33 5.51
N ALA A 41 -10.72 2.73 5.30
CA ALA A 41 -9.76 1.94 4.53
C ALA A 41 -9.43 0.60 5.22
N ILE A 42 -9.01 0.64 6.50
CA ILE A 42 -8.59 -0.57 7.25
C ILE A 42 -9.74 -1.47 7.68
N ASN A 43 -10.97 -0.94 7.74
CA ASN A 43 -12.18 -1.69 8.07
C ASN A 43 -13.09 -1.93 6.85
N SER A 44 -12.55 -1.79 5.65
CA SER A 44 -13.32 -2.05 4.44
C SER A 44 -13.81 -3.51 4.42
N ARG A 45 -14.91 -3.74 3.69
CA ARG A 45 -15.43 -5.10 3.50
C ARG A 45 -14.36 -6.05 2.96
N PHE A 46 -13.52 -5.57 2.03
CA PHE A 46 -12.42 -6.35 1.47
C PHE A 46 -11.45 -6.82 2.56
N VAL A 47 -10.99 -5.91 3.41
CA VAL A 47 -10.06 -6.23 4.51
C VAL A 47 -10.70 -7.20 5.50
N SER A 48 -11.95 -6.95 5.88
CA SER A 48 -12.67 -7.82 6.82
C SER A 48 -12.84 -9.24 6.27
N GLU A 49 -13.27 -9.38 5.00
CA GLU A 49 -13.45 -10.69 4.35
C GLU A 49 -12.09 -11.40 4.15
N LEU A 50 -11.01 -10.65 3.90
CA LEU A 50 -9.66 -11.22 3.78
C LEU A 50 -9.17 -11.77 5.12
N LEU A 51 -9.34 -11.02 6.21
CA LEU A 51 -8.93 -11.43 7.56
C LEU A 51 -9.77 -12.60 8.10
N ASP A 52 -11.04 -12.68 7.73
CA ASP A 52 -11.96 -13.74 8.13
C ASP A 52 -11.87 -14.98 7.25
N ASP A 53 -11.01 -14.98 6.23
CA ASP A 53 -10.87 -16.05 5.23
C ASP A 53 -12.22 -16.35 4.51
N THR A 54 -12.99 -15.30 4.24
CA THR A 54 -14.29 -15.34 3.57
C THR A 54 -14.31 -14.62 2.23
N LEU A 55 -13.19 -13.97 1.87
CA LEU A 55 -13.07 -13.25 0.59
C LEU A 55 -13.18 -14.26 -0.56
N PRO A 56 -14.12 -14.07 -1.53
CA PRO A 56 -14.20 -14.94 -2.69
C PRO A 56 -12.87 -14.98 -3.47
N GLU A 57 -12.43 -16.19 -3.82
CA GLU A 57 -11.18 -16.42 -4.56
C GLU A 57 -11.10 -15.58 -5.85
N SER A 58 -12.22 -15.42 -6.56
CA SER A 58 -12.29 -14.60 -7.77
C SER A 58 -12.01 -13.11 -7.50
N ILE A 59 -12.38 -12.62 -6.34
CA ILE A 59 -12.11 -11.23 -5.93
C ILE A 59 -10.64 -11.08 -5.54
N LEU A 60 -10.08 -12.02 -4.78
CA LEU A 60 -8.66 -12.03 -4.44
C LEU A 60 -7.80 -12.11 -5.71
N LYS A 61 -8.14 -12.99 -6.63
CA LYS A 61 -7.48 -13.11 -7.93
C LYS A 61 -7.50 -11.79 -8.72
N ALA A 62 -8.66 -11.16 -8.83
CA ALA A 62 -8.81 -9.89 -9.52
C ALA A 62 -7.98 -8.78 -8.84
N TYR A 63 -8.00 -8.70 -7.52
CA TYR A 63 -7.21 -7.75 -6.74
C TYR A 63 -5.71 -7.91 -7.03
N LEU A 64 -5.18 -9.12 -6.92
CA LEU A 64 -3.74 -9.37 -7.08
C LEU A 64 -3.25 -9.13 -8.51
N ILE A 65 -4.07 -9.40 -9.54
CA ILE A 65 -3.74 -9.02 -10.91
C ILE A 65 -3.68 -7.49 -11.05
N GLN A 66 -4.62 -6.77 -10.45
CA GLN A 66 -4.65 -5.31 -10.47
C GLN A 66 -3.43 -4.72 -9.76
N ASP A 67 -3.08 -5.26 -8.60
CA ASP A 67 -1.96 -4.81 -7.79
C ASP A 67 -0.63 -5.01 -8.54
N PHE A 68 -0.37 -6.21 -9.01
CA PHE A 68 0.89 -6.53 -9.72
C PHE A 68 1.02 -5.80 -11.07
N LYS A 69 -0.05 -5.78 -11.87
CA LYS A 69 0.00 -5.21 -13.22
C LYS A 69 0.13 -3.71 -13.25
N PHE A 70 -0.48 -3.02 -12.28
CA PHE A 70 -0.60 -1.56 -12.28
C PHE A 70 0.19 -0.87 -11.18
N TYR A 71 1.04 -1.60 -10.47
CA TYR A 71 1.96 -1.02 -9.50
C TYR A 71 3.01 -0.13 -10.18
N ASN A 72 3.13 1.12 -9.71
CA ASN A 72 4.05 2.09 -10.31
C ASN A 72 5.38 2.18 -9.55
N ASN A 73 6.39 1.46 -10.02
CA ASN A 73 7.75 1.45 -9.45
C ASN A 73 8.56 2.75 -9.67
N GLY A 74 8.11 3.65 -10.54
CA GLY A 74 8.85 4.89 -10.87
C GLY A 74 9.04 5.83 -9.69
N MET A 75 8.14 5.82 -8.73
CA MET A 75 8.21 6.66 -7.54
C MET A 75 9.39 6.35 -6.63
N MET A 76 9.73 5.08 -6.43
CA MET A 76 10.86 4.69 -5.58
C MET A 76 12.20 5.20 -6.13
N ALA A 77 12.42 5.07 -7.43
CA ALA A 77 13.62 5.60 -8.09
C ALA A 77 13.75 7.12 -7.92
N ARG A 78 12.63 7.83 -8.00
CA ARG A 78 12.60 9.27 -7.78
C ARG A 78 12.85 9.65 -6.32
N LEU A 79 12.27 8.93 -5.35
CA LEU A 79 12.57 9.11 -3.93
C LEU A 79 14.05 8.96 -3.64
N ILE A 80 14.68 7.91 -4.13
CA ILE A 80 16.12 7.68 -3.97
C ILE A 80 16.91 8.87 -4.52
N LYS A 81 16.54 9.33 -5.72
CA LYS A 81 17.22 10.47 -6.37
C LYS A 81 17.12 11.76 -5.56
N LEU A 82 15.96 12.05 -4.99
CA LEU A 82 15.67 13.29 -4.28
C LEU A 82 16.00 13.26 -2.79
N ALA A 83 16.28 12.09 -2.23
CA ALA A 83 16.56 11.93 -0.81
C ALA A 83 17.70 12.87 -0.37
N PRO A 84 17.52 13.62 0.73
CA PRO A 84 18.44 14.70 1.11
C PRO A 84 19.74 14.18 1.74
N ARG A 85 19.76 12.92 2.22
CA ARG A 85 20.91 12.32 2.90
C ARG A 85 21.28 11.01 2.24
N GLN A 86 22.59 10.69 2.22
CA GLN A 86 23.07 9.42 1.65
C GLN A 86 22.51 8.20 2.37
N GLU A 87 22.47 8.24 3.70
CA GLU A 87 21.87 7.18 4.52
C GLU A 87 20.41 6.85 4.10
N THR A 88 19.62 7.90 3.85
CA THR A 88 18.23 7.73 3.37
C THR A 88 18.20 7.12 1.96
N LYS A 89 19.12 7.52 1.08
CA LYS A 89 19.24 6.90 -0.25
C LYS A 89 19.57 5.43 -0.18
N ASP A 90 20.52 5.08 0.67
CA ASP A 90 20.97 3.69 0.84
C ASP A 90 19.84 2.82 1.41
N MET A 91 19.10 3.32 2.39
CA MET A 91 17.93 2.65 2.96
C MET A 91 16.85 2.41 1.91
N LEU A 92 16.46 3.43 1.15
CA LEU A 92 15.44 3.32 0.10
C LEU A 92 15.89 2.42 -1.04
N ALA A 93 17.18 2.46 -1.40
CA ALA A 93 17.73 1.58 -2.43
C ALA A 93 17.70 0.11 -1.98
N ALA A 94 18.03 -0.17 -0.71
CA ALA A 94 17.94 -1.50 -0.14
C ALA A 94 16.49 -2.01 -0.10
N GLN A 95 15.53 -1.15 0.26
CA GLN A 95 14.10 -1.48 0.22
C GLN A 95 13.62 -1.76 -1.21
N SER A 96 14.00 -0.91 -2.18
CA SER A 96 13.66 -1.11 -3.59
C SER A 96 14.21 -2.42 -4.14
N GLN A 97 15.43 -2.78 -3.76
CA GLN A 97 16.02 -4.06 -4.16
C GLN A 97 15.29 -5.24 -3.52
N TRP A 98 14.93 -5.13 -2.24
CA TRP A 98 14.17 -6.16 -1.54
C TRP A 98 12.82 -6.43 -2.20
N PHE A 99 12.10 -5.38 -2.60
CA PHE A 99 10.85 -5.52 -3.35
C PHE A 99 11.08 -6.21 -4.70
N ALA A 100 12.10 -5.78 -5.46
CA ALA A 100 12.41 -6.42 -6.74
C ALA A 100 12.75 -7.91 -6.62
N ASP A 101 13.41 -8.31 -5.53
CA ASP A 101 13.83 -9.69 -5.31
C ASP A 101 12.72 -10.60 -4.74
N ASN A 102 11.75 -10.04 -4.03
CA ASN A 102 10.76 -10.81 -3.28
C ASN A 102 9.33 -10.68 -3.84
N GLU A 103 8.89 -9.49 -4.22
CA GLU A 103 7.53 -9.30 -4.72
C GLU A 103 7.30 -9.97 -6.08
N ALA A 104 8.23 -9.85 -7.01
CA ALA A 104 8.10 -10.48 -8.32
C ALA A 104 7.89 -11.99 -8.17
N THR A 105 8.67 -12.65 -7.32
CA THR A 105 8.54 -14.08 -7.05
C THR A 105 7.20 -14.43 -6.39
N TYR A 106 6.73 -13.59 -5.45
CA TYR A 106 5.43 -13.77 -4.81
C TYR A 106 4.29 -13.73 -5.84
N PHE A 107 4.28 -12.73 -6.71
CA PHE A 107 3.26 -12.58 -7.74
C PHE A 107 3.33 -13.68 -8.81
N GLU A 108 4.52 -14.12 -9.20
CA GLU A 108 4.69 -15.26 -10.12
C GLU A 108 4.06 -16.54 -9.53
N HIS A 109 4.35 -16.86 -8.26
CA HIS A 109 3.76 -18.00 -7.56
C HIS A 109 2.24 -17.87 -7.45
N PHE A 110 1.75 -16.66 -7.21
CA PHE A 110 0.31 -16.41 -7.15
C PHE A 110 -0.35 -16.64 -8.51
N LEU A 111 0.18 -16.07 -9.59
CA LEU A 111 -0.38 -16.24 -10.94
C LEU A 111 -0.44 -17.73 -11.32
N GLU A 112 0.57 -18.51 -10.94
CA GLU A 112 0.61 -19.96 -11.14
C GLU A 112 -0.45 -20.68 -10.27
N ALA A 113 -0.51 -20.39 -8.98
CA ALA A 113 -1.42 -21.03 -8.03
C ALA A 113 -2.90 -20.81 -8.38
N TYR A 114 -3.24 -19.62 -8.86
CA TYR A 114 -4.61 -19.25 -9.27
C TYR A 114 -4.87 -19.48 -10.76
N HIS A 115 -3.96 -20.16 -11.45
CA HIS A 115 -4.10 -20.50 -12.87
C HIS A 115 -4.44 -19.29 -13.77
N VAL A 116 -3.78 -18.16 -13.51
CA VAL A 116 -3.92 -16.96 -14.34
C VAL A 116 -3.18 -17.16 -15.65
N SER A 117 -3.91 -17.22 -16.76
CA SER A 117 -3.26 -17.31 -18.07
C SER A 117 -2.64 -15.98 -18.49
N GLN A 118 -1.62 -16.05 -19.35
CA GLN A 118 -1.04 -14.83 -19.92
C GLN A 118 -2.08 -14.01 -20.68
N GLU A 119 -3.01 -14.66 -21.38
CA GLU A 119 -4.10 -13.98 -22.10
C GLU A 119 -5.03 -13.23 -21.13
N GLU A 120 -5.40 -13.85 -20.00
CA GLU A 120 -6.21 -13.21 -18.97
C GLU A 120 -5.48 -12.03 -18.35
N TYR A 121 -4.20 -12.20 -18.01
CA TYR A 121 -3.37 -11.14 -17.47
C TYR A 121 -3.26 -9.95 -18.43
N ASP A 122 -2.95 -10.20 -19.71
CA ASP A 122 -2.77 -9.18 -20.73
C ASP A 122 -4.09 -8.44 -21.03
N ALA A 123 -5.22 -9.15 -21.04
CA ALA A 123 -6.54 -8.59 -21.28
C ALA A 123 -7.11 -7.80 -20.09
N THR A 124 -6.54 -7.94 -18.89
CA THR A 124 -7.02 -7.22 -17.71
C THR A 124 -6.74 -5.73 -17.84
N GLU A 125 -7.80 -4.93 -17.86
CA GLU A 125 -7.73 -3.47 -17.85
C GLU A 125 -7.70 -2.91 -16.42
N PRO A 126 -7.06 -1.75 -16.20
CA PRO A 126 -7.06 -1.13 -14.87
C PRO A 126 -8.48 -0.71 -14.48
N THR A 127 -8.85 -0.99 -13.25
CA THR A 127 -10.11 -0.51 -12.66
C THR A 127 -10.15 1.02 -12.64
N PRO A 128 -11.35 1.64 -12.52
CA PRO A 128 -11.44 3.08 -12.33
C PRO A 128 -10.60 3.60 -11.16
N ALA A 129 -10.60 2.89 -10.03
CA ALA A 129 -9.77 3.23 -8.87
C ALA A 129 -8.28 3.19 -9.19
N ASN A 130 -7.80 2.16 -9.91
CA ASN A 130 -6.39 2.08 -10.32
C ASN A 130 -6.01 3.17 -11.32
N LYS A 131 -6.93 3.56 -12.22
CA LYS A 131 -6.69 4.70 -13.14
C LYS A 131 -6.55 6.02 -12.39
N GLU A 132 -7.43 6.28 -11.43
CA GLU A 132 -7.36 7.47 -10.58
C GLU A 132 -6.11 7.47 -9.71
N TYR A 133 -5.79 6.33 -9.10
CA TYR A 133 -4.58 6.18 -8.30
C TYR A 133 -3.30 6.35 -9.13
N GLY A 134 -3.22 5.73 -10.31
CA GLY A 134 -2.12 5.93 -11.24
C GLY A 134 -1.96 7.39 -11.67
N ALA A 135 -3.05 8.10 -11.99
CA ALA A 135 -3.02 9.52 -12.30
C ALA A 135 -2.55 10.37 -11.11
N TYR A 136 -2.93 10.02 -9.89
CA TYR A 136 -2.41 10.65 -8.68
C TYR A 136 -0.91 10.44 -8.55
N LEU A 137 -0.40 9.21 -8.68
CA LEU A 137 1.03 8.90 -8.63
C LEU A 137 1.82 9.65 -9.71
N ASP A 138 1.30 9.72 -10.93
CA ASP A 138 1.90 10.49 -12.03
C ASP A 138 1.98 11.99 -11.70
N SER A 139 0.97 12.53 -11.02
CA SER A 139 0.95 13.93 -10.58
C SER A 139 2.03 14.27 -9.55
N LEU A 140 2.59 13.25 -8.89
CA LEU A 140 3.70 13.41 -7.95
C LEU A 140 5.07 13.52 -8.65
N SER A 141 5.13 13.31 -9.96
CA SER A 141 6.38 13.27 -10.74
C SER A 141 7.22 14.55 -10.61
N ASP A 142 6.61 15.71 -10.45
CA ASP A 142 7.27 17.00 -10.31
C ASP A 142 7.34 17.52 -8.86
N LYS A 143 6.88 16.72 -7.91
CA LYS A 143 6.80 17.11 -6.51
C LYS A 143 8.15 17.05 -5.80
N SER A 144 8.26 17.82 -4.72
CA SER A 144 9.44 17.86 -3.85
C SER A 144 9.58 16.57 -3.03
N TRP A 145 10.78 16.39 -2.46
CA TRP A 145 11.05 15.27 -1.54
C TRP A 145 10.01 15.13 -0.41
N PRO A 146 9.65 16.20 0.34
CA PRO A 146 8.66 16.08 1.42
C PRO A 146 7.28 15.58 0.92
N GLU A 147 6.82 16.06 -0.22
CA GLU A 147 5.54 15.64 -0.80
C GLU A 147 5.57 14.18 -1.23
N LEU A 148 6.64 13.74 -1.89
CA LEU A 148 6.82 12.36 -2.33
C LEU A 148 6.92 11.38 -1.16
N ILE A 149 7.77 11.68 -0.17
CA ILE A 149 7.95 10.78 0.98
C ILE A 149 6.67 10.68 1.81
N THR A 150 5.92 11.77 1.92
CA THR A 150 4.62 11.75 2.59
C THR A 150 3.64 10.83 1.89
N ALA A 151 3.52 10.93 0.57
CA ALA A 151 2.61 10.09 -0.21
C ALA A 151 2.96 8.60 -0.07
N ILE A 152 4.25 8.26 -0.19
CA ILE A 152 4.72 6.87 -0.02
C ILE A 152 4.48 6.38 1.42
N CYS A 153 4.81 7.18 2.43
CA CYS A 153 4.58 6.78 3.82
C CYS A 153 3.09 6.51 4.10
N CYS A 154 2.19 7.33 3.58
CA CYS A 154 0.75 7.10 3.74
C CYS A 154 0.31 5.78 3.07
N MET A 155 0.83 5.50 1.88
CA MET A 155 0.54 4.28 1.14
C MET A 155 1.02 3.04 1.90
N GLU A 156 2.30 2.98 2.24
CA GLU A 156 2.91 1.85 2.95
C GLU A 156 2.30 1.65 4.34
N TRP A 157 1.95 2.73 5.00
CA TRP A 157 1.39 2.67 6.35
C TRP A 157 0.02 1.98 6.39
N LEU A 158 -0.82 2.18 5.37
CA LEU A 158 -2.12 1.50 5.27
C LEU A 158 -1.98 -0.03 5.17
N TYR A 159 -0.90 -0.53 4.58
CA TYR A 159 -0.61 -1.97 4.52
C TYR A 159 -0.12 -2.55 5.86
N LEU A 160 0.33 -1.71 6.78
CA LEU A 160 0.84 -2.12 8.08
C LEU A 160 -0.21 -1.98 9.21
N ALA A 161 -1.29 -1.25 8.97
CA ALA A 161 -2.35 -1.01 9.94
C ALA A 161 -3.34 -2.18 10.01
#